data_3bf8f6f0bafff885dba5b0545eeea14e
#
_entry.id   3bf8f6f0bafff885dba5b0545eeea14e
#
_cell.length_a   1.000
_cell.length_b   1.000
_cell.length_c   1.000
_cell.angle_alpha   90.00
_cell.angle_beta   90.00
_cell.angle_gamma   90.00
#
_symmetry.space_group_name_H-M   'P 1'
#
loop_
_entity.id
_entity.type
_entity.pdbx_description
1 polymer ?
#
loop_
_entity_poly.entity_id
_entity_poly.type
_entity_poly.pdbx_seq_one_letter_code
_entity_poly.pdbx_strand_id
1 'polypeptide(L)'
;MAHSDTKRLTRLTAILTRLQTKRLVTAAELAAKFSVSIRTIYRDIRALEEAGIPVITEEGKGYLLMDHYRLPPVAFTEKEANALIAAKQLVLKTTDSSFIANYAEAIEKITSVLENGMKDKINLLVDRTQFKNIENITRTSDNLSELQFAITNYRVVRITYTNAEQRTSDRSIEPFALLSTENWLLVAWCRSRKEFRYFRLDRIEHMQVLPDQFTPHDMTLQQFFEQHPGTRAVPSESAFLSNP
;
A
#
# COMPACT_ATOMS: atom_id res chain seq x y z
N MET A 1 -25.58 -4.43 34.54
CA MET A 1 -25.88 -4.03 33.15
C MET A 1 -24.63 -3.48 32.43
N ALA A 2 -23.82 -2.63 33.02
CA ALA A 2 -22.62 -2.00 32.35
C ALA A 2 -21.57 -2.98 31.76
N HIS A 3 -21.34 -4.13 32.39
CA HIS A 3 -20.30 -5.08 31.94
C HIS A 3 -20.68 -5.86 30.67
N SER A 4 -21.97 -6.05 30.39
CA SER A 4 -22.49 -6.69 29.17
C SER A 4 -22.38 -5.74 27.97
N ASP A 5 -22.64 -4.47 28.19
CA ASP A 5 -22.61 -3.44 27.13
C ASP A 5 -21.20 -3.14 26.68
N THR A 6 -20.22 -3.10 27.59
CA THR A 6 -18.81 -2.94 27.27
C THR A 6 -18.29 -4.10 26.39
N LYS A 7 -18.66 -5.35 26.73
CA LYS A 7 -18.30 -6.53 25.91
C LYS A 7 -18.93 -6.48 24.52
N ARG A 8 -20.17 -5.97 24.43
CA ARG A 8 -20.87 -5.82 23.15
C ARG A 8 -20.17 -4.74 22.28
N LEU A 9 -19.86 -3.57 22.85
CA LEU A 9 -19.19 -2.49 22.13
C LEU A 9 -17.84 -2.93 21.60
N THR A 10 -17.02 -3.57 22.43
CA THR A 10 -15.72 -4.11 22.03
C THR A 10 -15.88 -5.11 20.88
N ARG A 11 -16.91 -5.96 20.90
CA ARG A 11 -17.17 -6.91 19.82
C ARG A 11 -17.61 -6.21 18.54
N LEU A 12 -18.50 -5.22 18.59
CA LEU A 12 -18.93 -4.44 17.43
C LEU A 12 -17.74 -3.76 16.73
N THR A 13 -16.86 -3.12 17.49
CA THR A 13 -15.63 -2.52 16.95
C THR A 13 -14.73 -3.56 16.31
N ALA A 14 -14.54 -4.72 16.94
CA ALA A 14 -13.72 -5.79 16.40
C ALA A 14 -14.33 -6.46 15.14
N ILE A 15 -15.68 -6.56 15.05
CA ILE A 15 -16.37 -7.00 13.83
C ILE A 15 -16.12 -5.99 12.71
N LEU A 16 -16.30 -4.70 12.96
CA LEU A 16 -16.05 -3.65 11.98
C LEU A 16 -14.62 -3.70 11.45
N THR A 17 -13.62 -3.75 12.33
CA THR A 17 -12.21 -3.91 11.94
C THR A 17 -12.00 -5.16 11.07
N ARG A 18 -12.70 -6.26 11.37
CA ARG A 18 -12.56 -7.49 10.58
C ARG A 18 -13.15 -7.35 9.19
N LEU A 19 -14.31 -6.70 9.05
CA LEU A 19 -14.94 -6.38 7.76
C LEU A 19 -14.10 -5.42 6.92
N GLN A 20 -13.31 -4.55 7.57
CA GLN A 20 -12.37 -3.65 6.89
C GLN A 20 -11.12 -4.37 6.36
N THR A 21 -10.68 -5.44 7.04
CA THR A 21 -9.43 -6.14 6.72
C THR A 21 -9.62 -7.34 5.80
N LYS A 22 -10.82 -7.90 5.74
CA LYS A 22 -11.19 -9.04 4.88
C LYS A 22 -12.29 -8.65 3.91
N ARG A 23 -12.13 -9.02 2.64
CA ARG A 23 -13.11 -8.76 1.59
C ARG A 23 -14.48 -9.42 1.87
N LEU A 24 -14.50 -10.57 2.54
CA LEU A 24 -15.72 -11.29 2.91
C LEU A 24 -15.51 -12.02 4.24
N VAL A 25 -16.47 -11.94 5.15
CA VAL A 25 -16.43 -12.61 6.47
C VAL A 25 -17.76 -13.30 6.74
N THR A 26 -17.73 -14.58 7.13
CA THR A 26 -18.94 -15.34 7.42
C THR A 26 -19.44 -15.14 8.85
N ALA A 27 -20.74 -15.33 9.08
CA ALA A 27 -21.32 -15.31 10.44
C ALA A 27 -20.69 -16.39 11.33
N ALA A 28 -20.37 -17.54 10.77
CA ALA A 28 -19.75 -18.65 11.49
C ALA A 28 -18.32 -18.31 11.96
N GLU A 29 -17.49 -17.68 11.10
CA GLU A 29 -16.16 -17.21 11.48
C GLU A 29 -16.21 -16.20 12.62
N LEU A 30 -17.15 -15.24 12.55
CA LEU A 30 -17.32 -14.24 13.60
C LEU A 30 -17.82 -14.88 14.91
N ALA A 31 -18.78 -15.79 14.83
CA ALA A 31 -19.31 -16.51 15.99
C ALA A 31 -18.23 -17.32 16.72
N ALA A 32 -17.40 -18.04 15.95
CA ALA A 32 -16.26 -18.80 16.48
C ALA A 32 -15.21 -17.87 17.11
N LYS A 33 -14.82 -16.78 16.41
CA LYS A 33 -13.80 -15.84 16.90
C LYS A 33 -14.20 -15.18 18.22
N PHE A 34 -15.47 -14.79 18.37
CA PHE A 34 -15.93 -14.06 19.55
C PHE A 34 -16.63 -14.97 20.60
N SER A 35 -16.64 -16.29 20.37
CA SER A 35 -17.26 -17.26 21.24
C SER A 35 -18.74 -16.92 21.59
N VAL A 36 -19.50 -16.51 20.55
CA VAL A 36 -20.91 -16.17 20.65
C VAL A 36 -21.76 -16.97 19.66
N SER A 37 -23.08 -16.96 19.81
CA SER A 37 -23.99 -17.61 18.86
C SER A 37 -24.04 -16.82 17.51
N ILE A 38 -24.31 -17.52 16.41
CA ILE A 38 -24.57 -16.92 15.09
C ILE A 38 -25.70 -15.87 15.17
N ARG A 39 -26.76 -16.15 16.00
CA ARG A 39 -27.84 -15.19 16.24
C ARG A 39 -27.35 -13.89 16.87
N THR A 40 -26.35 -13.97 17.73
CA THR A 40 -25.70 -12.77 18.31
C THR A 40 -24.97 -11.96 17.23
N ILE A 41 -24.28 -12.64 16.33
CA ILE A 41 -23.61 -11.97 15.20
C ILE A 41 -24.61 -11.25 14.29
N TYR A 42 -25.74 -11.88 13.96
CA TYR A 42 -26.78 -11.22 13.16
C TYR A 42 -27.32 -9.93 13.82
N ARG A 43 -27.47 -9.95 15.15
CA ARG A 43 -27.89 -8.75 15.89
C ARG A 43 -26.82 -7.69 15.93
N ASP A 44 -25.57 -8.09 15.99
CA ASP A 44 -24.43 -7.16 15.97
C ASP A 44 -24.23 -6.53 14.56
N ILE A 45 -24.35 -7.31 13.49
CA ILE A 45 -24.33 -6.78 12.10
C ILE A 45 -25.46 -5.77 11.89
N ARG A 46 -26.68 -6.12 12.30
CA ARG A 46 -27.83 -5.19 12.21
C ARG A 46 -27.58 -3.90 13.00
N ALA A 47 -26.94 -3.97 14.17
CA ALA A 47 -26.61 -2.80 14.96
C ALA A 47 -25.56 -1.91 14.26
N LEU A 48 -24.62 -2.49 13.50
CA LEU A 48 -23.68 -1.74 12.68
C LEU A 48 -24.39 -1.05 11.52
N GLU A 49 -25.32 -1.74 10.83
CA GLU A 49 -26.15 -1.17 9.76
C GLU A 49 -27.01 -0.01 10.28
N GLU A 50 -27.67 -0.19 11.43
CA GLU A 50 -28.46 0.85 12.11
C GLU A 50 -27.60 2.06 12.54
N ALA A 51 -26.31 1.84 12.81
CA ALA A 51 -25.33 2.90 13.08
C ALA A 51 -24.80 3.59 11.80
N GLY A 52 -25.35 3.25 10.61
CA GLY A 52 -24.98 3.86 9.33
C GLY A 52 -23.74 3.26 8.67
N ILE A 53 -23.27 2.11 9.13
CA ILE A 53 -22.13 1.41 8.51
C ILE A 53 -22.69 0.57 7.33
N PRO A 54 -22.24 0.82 6.09
CA PRO A 54 -22.78 0.16 4.91
C PRO A 54 -22.25 -1.27 4.78
N VAL A 55 -22.82 -2.19 5.57
CA VAL A 55 -22.56 -3.62 5.47
C VAL A 55 -23.41 -4.19 4.35
N ILE A 56 -22.79 -4.94 3.45
CA ILE A 56 -23.49 -5.68 2.40
C ILE A 56 -23.54 -7.15 2.82
N THR A 57 -24.74 -7.72 2.78
CA THR A 57 -24.96 -9.15 3.02
C THR A 57 -25.00 -9.88 1.68
N GLU A 58 -24.05 -10.77 1.42
CA GLU A 58 -24.12 -11.75 0.33
C GLU A 58 -24.78 -13.02 0.86
N GLU A 59 -25.97 -13.34 0.38
CA GLU A 59 -26.72 -14.52 0.81
C GLU A 59 -25.90 -15.81 0.63
N GLY A 60 -25.83 -16.62 1.67
CA GLY A 60 -25.08 -17.86 1.68
C GLY A 60 -23.56 -17.74 1.74
N LYS A 61 -23.01 -16.53 1.62
CA LYS A 61 -21.55 -16.30 1.60
C LYS A 61 -21.05 -15.53 2.82
N GLY A 62 -21.71 -14.46 3.22
CA GLY A 62 -21.29 -13.67 4.40
C GLY A 62 -21.51 -12.17 4.25
N TYR A 63 -20.67 -11.40 4.93
CA TYR A 63 -20.72 -9.95 5.05
C TYR A 63 -19.48 -9.30 4.49
N LEU A 64 -19.66 -8.15 3.84
CA LEU A 64 -18.59 -7.27 3.38
C LEU A 64 -19.00 -5.80 3.61
N LEU A 65 -18.03 -4.89 3.57
CA LEU A 65 -18.32 -3.46 3.53
C LEU A 65 -18.47 -2.99 2.08
N MET A 66 -19.31 -2.00 1.88
CA MET A 66 -19.44 -1.35 0.55
C MET A 66 -18.08 -0.82 0.08
N ASP A 67 -17.78 -1.00 -1.18
CA ASP A 67 -16.55 -0.48 -1.80
C ASP A 67 -16.47 1.04 -1.59
N HIS A 68 -15.26 1.54 -1.35
CA HIS A 68 -14.97 2.95 -1.04
C HIS A 68 -15.50 3.49 0.29
N TYR A 69 -16.04 2.66 1.18
CA TYR A 69 -16.35 3.11 2.53
C TYR A 69 -15.06 3.53 3.24
N ARG A 70 -14.97 4.83 3.54
CA ARG A 70 -13.79 5.38 4.24
C ARG A 70 -13.74 4.82 5.66
N LEU A 71 -12.56 4.31 6.03
CA LEU A 71 -12.32 3.76 7.37
C LEU A 71 -12.70 4.80 8.44
N PRO A 72 -13.52 4.43 9.45
CA PRO A 72 -13.62 5.23 10.66
C PRO A 72 -12.26 5.32 11.35
N PRO A 73 -12.04 6.28 12.26
CA PRO A 73 -10.77 6.43 12.94
C PRO A 73 -10.33 5.12 13.59
N VAL A 74 -9.21 4.58 13.15
CA VAL A 74 -8.59 3.41 13.77
C VAL A 74 -7.93 3.87 15.06
N ALA A 75 -8.21 3.18 16.18
CA ALA A 75 -7.51 3.44 17.43
C ALA A 75 -6.12 2.78 17.37
N PHE A 76 -5.08 3.58 17.56
CA PHE A 76 -3.71 3.11 17.67
C PHE A 76 -3.28 3.06 19.14
N THR A 77 -2.56 2.02 19.51
CA THR A 77 -1.79 2.00 20.75
C THR A 77 -0.58 2.91 20.62
N GLU A 78 -0.03 3.35 21.75
CA GLU A 78 1.21 4.16 21.77
C GLU A 78 2.36 3.49 20.99
N LYS A 79 2.51 2.16 21.11
CA LYS A 79 3.55 1.40 20.40
C LYS A 79 3.36 1.38 18.89
N GLU A 80 2.15 1.23 18.43
CA GLU A 80 1.81 1.24 17.00
C GLU A 80 2.02 2.62 16.38
N ALA A 81 1.56 3.67 17.08
CA ALA A 81 1.79 5.05 16.64
C ALA A 81 3.29 5.39 16.57
N ASN A 82 4.06 5.02 17.59
CA ASN A 82 5.52 5.20 17.61
C ASN A 82 6.21 4.48 16.44
N ALA A 83 5.81 3.26 16.12
CA ALA A 83 6.38 2.50 15.01
C ALA A 83 6.09 3.17 13.66
N LEU A 84 4.85 3.63 13.43
CA LEU A 84 4.46 4.32 12.20
C LEU A 84 5.21 5.64 12.02
N ILE A 85 5.37 6.41 13.10
CA ILE A 85 6.07 7.70 13.05
C ILE A 85 7.57 7.52 12.90
N ALA A 86 8.17 6.53 13.55
CA ALA A 86 9.58 6.20 13.33
C ALA A 86 9.84 5.78 11.88
N ALA A 87 8.92 5.07 11.23
CA ALA A 87 9.01 4.71 9.82
C ALA A 87 9.06 5.93 8.88
N LYS A 88 8.53 7.11 9.30
CA LYS A 88 8.65 8.36 8.53
C LYS A 88 10.10 8.68 8.19
N GLN A 89 11.02 8.47 9.11
CA GLN A 89 12.45 8.73 8.89
C GLN A 89 13.06 7.79 7.82
N LEU A 90 12.54 6.58 7.68
CA LEU A 90 12.96 5.64 6.63
C LEU A 90 12.38 6.07 5.27
N VAL A 91 11.10 6.49 5.26
CA VAL A 91 10.45 6.98 4.05
C VAL A 91 11.09 8.26 3.52
N LEU A 92 11.50 9.17 4.40
CA LEU A 92 12.21 10.40 4.02
C LEU A 92 13.55 10.15 3.31
N LYS A 93 14.11 8.94 3.41
CA LYS A 93 15.32 8.53 2.69
C LYS A 93 15.05 8.04 1.27
N THR A 94 13.81 7.92 0.85
CA THR A 94 13.50 7.56 -0.53
C THR A 94 13.72 8.74 -1.47
N THR A 95 13.97 8.44 -2.73
CA THR A 95 14.22 9.44 -3.77
C THR A 95 12.94 9.90 -4.48
N ASP A 96 11.78 9.33 -4.14
CA ASP A 96 10.48 9.65 -4.76
C ASP A 96 9.66 10.60 -3.89
N SER A 97 9.28 11.74 -4.46
CA SER A 97 8.56 12.80 -3.77
C SER A 97 7.07 12.47 -3.57
N SER A 98 6.44 11.77 -4.50
CA SER A 98 5.02 11.41 -4.41
C SER A 98 4.75 10.44 -3.25
N PHE A 99 5.65 9.47 -3.08
CA PHE A 99 5.56 8.52 -1.97
C PHE A 99 5.73 9.20 -0.61
N ILE A 100 6.70 10.13 -0.50
CA ILE A 100 6.91 10.91 0.72
C ILE A 100 5.69 11.76 1.05
N ALA A 101 5.11 12.46 0.08
CA ALA A 101 3.95 13.32 0.28
C ALA A 101 2.74 12.51 0.77
N ASN A 102 2.41 11.40 0.12
CA ASN A 102 1.30 10.52 0.49
C ASN A 102 1.50 9.90 1.88
N TYR A 103 2.74 9.49 2.20
CA TYR A 103 3.05 8.96 3.52
C TYR A 103 2.92 10.05 4.62
N ALA A 104 3.41 11.25 4.36
CA ALA A 104 3.31 12.37 5.30
C ALA A 104 1.85 12.72 5.58
N GLU A 105 0.99 12.78 4.55
CA GLU A 105 -0.44 13.03 4.70
C GLU A 105 -1.13 11.92 5.51
N ALA A 106 -0.80 10.66 5.28
CA ALA A 106 -1.34 9.54 6.06
C ALA A 106 -0.94 9.63 7.54
N ILE A 107 0.34 9.93 7.83
CA ILE A 107 0.84 10.10 9.21
C ILE A 107 0.21 11.32 9.89
N GLU A 108 -0.02 12.41 9.18
CA GLU A 108 -0.70 13.59 9.72
C GLU A 108 -2.13 13.25 10.14
N LYS A 109 -2.88 12.52 9.30
CA LYS A 109 -4.23 12.03 9.63
C LYS A 109 -4.22 11.15 10.89
N ILE A 110 -3.28 10.21 10.99
CA ILE A 110 -3.11 9.34 12.16
C ILE A 110 -2.78 10.18 13.40
N THR A 111 -1.83 11.11 13.30
CA THR A 111 -1.40 11.96 14.41
C THR A 111 -2.52 12.89 14.89
N SER A 112 -3.40 13.34 13.99
CA SER A 112 -4.50 14.24 14.33
C SER A 112 -5.51 13.63 15.31
N VAL A 113 -5.70 12.30 15.26
CA VAL A 113 -6.64 11.56 16.12
C VAL A 113 -6.03 11.06 17.43
N LEU A 114 -4.71 11.23 17.63
CA LEU A 114 -4.03 10.86 18.87
C LEU A 114 -4.28 11.90 19.99
N GLU A 115 -4.34 11.43 21.23
CA GLU A 115 -4.43 12.29 22.40
C GLU A 115 -3.20 13.21 22.53
N ASN A 116 -3.39 14.41 23.10
CA ASN A 116 -2.31 15.42 23.21
C ASN A 116 -1.08 14.89 23.96
N GLY A 117 -1.27 14.17 25.07
CA GLY A 117 -0.16 13.58 25.82
C GLY A 117 0.65 12.53 25.03
N MET A 118 0.02 11.87 24.06
CA MET A 118 0.69 10.95 23.14
C MET A 118 1.47 11.71 22.06
N LYS A 119 0.94 12.83 21.57
CA LYS A 119 1.65 13.70 20.61
C LYS A 119 2.97 14.22 21.16
N ASP A 120 2.99 14.64 22.43
CA ASP A 120 4.20 15.14 23.09
C ASP A 120 5.27 14.06 23.20
N LYS A 121 4.90 12.83 23.57
CA LYS A 121 5.82 11.69 23.63
C LYS A 121 6.39 11.32 22.24
N ILE A 122 5.57 11.39 21.22
CA ILE A 122 5.95 11.13 19.84
C ILE A 122 6.97 12.16 19.36
N ASN A 123 6.70 13.45 19.59
CA ASN A 123 7.62 14.52 19.23
C ASN A 123 8.97 14.33 19.91
N LEU A 124 8.96 14.01 21.21
CA LEU A 124 10.17 13.69 21.95
C LEU A 124 10.94 12.50 21.35
N LEU A 125 10.24 11.45 20.89
CA LEU A 125 10.87 10.29 20.25
C LEU A 125 11.48 10.65 18.89
N VAL A 126 10.78 11.45 18.09
CA VAL A 126 11.27 11.95 16.79
C VAL A 126 12.54 12.78 16.99
N ASP A 127 12.57 13.68 17.94
CA ASP A 127 13.73 14.55 18.26
C ASP A 127 14.94 13.75 18.75
N ARG A 128 14.70 12.57 19.38
CA ARG A 128 15.74 11.69 19.92
C ARG A 128 16.11 10.52 19.02
N THR A 129 15.46 10.38 17.88
CA THR A 129 15.72 9.31 16.92
C THR A 129 16.38 9.88 15.67
N GLN A 130 17.67 9.63 15.50
CA GLN A 130 18.39 10.01 14.30
C GLN A 130 18.82 8.76 13.53
N PHE A 131 18.33 8.64 12.31
CA PHE A 131 18.89 7.66 11.36
C PHE A 131 20.07 8.33 10.63
N LYS A 132 21.15 7.57 10.45
CA LYS A 132 22.34 8.07 9.75
C LYS A 132 21.93 8.78 8.47
N ASN A 133 22.19 10.08 8.40
CA ASN A 133 21.86 10.88 7.23
C ASN A 133 22.68 10.38 6.03
N ILE A 134 21.99 10.04 4.96
CA ILE A 134 22.59 10.08 3.63
C ILE A 134 22.56 11.55 3.25
N GLU A 135 23.70 12.21 3.35
CA GLU A 135 23.83 13.60 2.93
C GLU A 135 23.44 13.70 1.45
N ASN A 136 22.60 14.69 1.12
CA ASN A 136 22.19 15.01 -0.25
C ASN A 136 21.32 13.96 -0.98
N ILE A 137 20.20 13.52 -0.38
CA ILE A 137 19.20 12.79 -1.14
C ILE A 137 18.55 13.75 -2.16
N THR A 138 18.94 13.62 -3.41
CA THR A 138 18.29 14.31 -4.52
C THR A 138 16.96 13.63 -4.83
N ARG A 139 15.88 14.39 -4.89
CA ARG A 139 14.58 13.85 -5.34
C ARG A 139 14.66 13.65 -6.85
N THR A 140 14.54 12.41 -7.29
CA THR A 140 14.77 12.04 -8.70
C THR A 140 13.51 11.57 -9.40
N SER A 141 12.42 11.33 -8.68
CA SER A 141 11.12 10.95 -9.27
C SER A 141 9.95 11.38 -8.40
N ASP A 142 8.75 11.41 -8.99
CA ASP A 142 7.45 11.61 -8.36
C ASP A 142 6.39 10.62 -8.88
N ASN A 143 6.84 9.53 -9.50
CA ASN A 143 6.01 8.59 -10.24
C ASN A 143 5.61 7.34 -9.44
N LEU A 144 6.17 7.13 -8.24
CA LEU A 144 6.03 5.87 -7.50
C LEU A 144 4.58 5.59 -7.12
N SER A 145 3.85 6.58 -6.64
CA SER A 145 2.45 6.42 -6.20
C SER A 145 1.53 6.07 -7.36
N GLU A 146 1.70 6.71 -8.51
CA GLU A 146 0.94 6.41 -9.72
C GLU A 146 1.26 5.01 -10.26
N LEU A 147 2.51 4.57 -10.17
CA LEU A 147 2.91 3.22 -10.55
C LEU A 147 2.35 2.18 -9.60
N GLN A 148 2.31 2.44 -8.29
CA GLN A 148 1.64 1.56 -7.32
C GLN A 148 0.15 1.40 -7.67
N PHE A 149 -0.54 2.49 -8.00
CA PHE A 149 -1.91 2.46 -8.46
C PHE A 149 -2.05 1.65 -9.77
N ALA A 150 -1.17 1.87 -10.74
CA ALA A 150 -1.22 1.16 -12.03
C ALA A 150 -1.00 -0.35 -11.88
N ILE A 151 -0.07 -0.78 -11.02
CA ILE A 151 0.18 -2.20 -10.70
C ILE A 151 -1.05 -2.84 -10.06
N THR A 152 -1.63 -2.21 -9.04
CA THR A 152 -2.74 -2.79 -8.29
C THR A 152 -4.06 -2.81 -9.05
N ASN A 153 -4.20 -1.96 -10.08
CA ASN A 153 -5.38 -1.87 -10.94
C ASN A 153 -5.15 -2.39 -12.36
N TYR A 154 -4.00 -3.02 -12.61
CA TYR A 154 -3.62 -3.59 -13.91
C TYR A 154 -3.74 -2.59 -15.06
N ARG A 155 -3.32 -1.33 -14.82
CA ARG A 155 -3.40 -0.26 -15.81
C ARG A 155 -2.17 -0.21 -16.69
N VAL A 156 -2.40 -0.05 -17.98
CA VAL A 156 -1.32 0.22 -18.94
C VAL A 156 -0.77 1.62 -18.67
N VAL A 157 0.54 1.73 -18.75
CA VAL A 157 1.24 3.01 -18.55
C VAL A 157 2.02 3.36 -19.81
N ARG A 158 1.90 4.60 -20.26
CA ARG A 158 2.78 5.18 -21.29
C ARG A 158 3.86 5.98 -20.60
N ILE A 159 5.11 5.72 -20.99
CA ILE A 159 6.28 6.44 -20.48
C ILE A 159 7.11 7.00 -21.62
N THR A 160 7.65 8.20 -21.40
CA THR A 160 8.79 8.73 -22.17
C THR A 160 10.04 8.45 -21.35
N TYR A 161 10.90 7.59 -21.86
CA TYR A 161 12.02 7.03 -21.12
C TYR A 161 13.35 7.31 -21.81
N THR A 162 14.30 7.87 -21.07
CA THR A 162 15.68 8.12 -21.55
C THR A 162 16.62 7.05 -20.99
N ASN A 163 17.21 6.25 -21.88
CA ASN A 163 18.12 5.17 -21.50
C ASN A 163 19.51 5.69 -21.06
N ALA A 164 20.40 4.77 -20.67
CA ALA A 164 21.76 5.12 -20.26
C ALA A 164 22.58 5.82 -21.37
N GLU A 165 22.24 5.57 -22.63
CA GLU A 165 22.89 6.16 -23.81
C GLU A 165 22.28 7.50 -24.22
N GLN A 166 21.45 8.11 -23.35
CA GLN A 166 20.76 9.38 -23.61
C GLN A 166 19.79 9.34 -24.80
N ARG A 167 19.26 8.14 -25.14
CA ARG A 167 18.26 7.99 -26.19
C ARG A 167 16.88 7.96 -25.54
N THR A 168 16.03 8.89 -25.95
CA THR A 168 14.64 8.99 -25.48
C THR A 168 13.72 8.18 -26.39
N SER A 169 12.74 7.49 -25.80
CA SER A 169 11.75 6.70 -26.52
C SER A 169 10.44 6.62 -25.75
N ASP A 170 9.33 6.64 -26.49
CA ASP A 170 8.01 6.40 -25.93
C ASP A 170 7.72 4.89 -25.88
N ARG A 171 7.18 4.46 -24.74
CA ARG A 171 6.87 3.05 -24.51
C ARG A 171 5.53 2.89 -23.83
N SER A 172 4.77 1.89 -24.28
CA SER A 172 3.61 1.39 -23.55
C SER A 172 4.01 0.15 -22.77
N ILE A 173 3.82 0.18 -21.48
CA ILE A 173 4.27 -0.85 -20.55
C ILE A 173 3.13 -1.34 -19.66
N GLU A 174 3.24 -2.57 -19.19
CA GLU A 174 2.38 -3.20 -18.21
C GLU A 174 3.18 -3.34 -16.91
N PRO A 175 2.96 -2.45 -15.93
CA PRO A 175 3.70 -2.45 -14.68
C PRO A 175 3.48 -3.76 -13.91
N PHE A 176 4.57 -4.38 -13.44
CA PHE A 176 4.51 -5.65 -12.74
C PHE A 176 4.99 -5.57 -11.29
N ALA A 177 6.16 -4.98 -11.05
CA ALA A 177 6.74 -4.87 -9.71
C ALA A 177 7.62 -3.65 -9.56
N LEU A 178 7.76 -3.19 -8.31
CA LEU A 178 8.66 -2.11 -7.91
C LEU A 178 9.73 -2.67 -6.99
N LEU A 179 10.99 -2.33 -7.27
CA LEU A 179 12.14 -2.75 -6.51
C LEU A 179 12.82 -1.53 -5.90
N SER A 180 13.00 -1.53 -4.59
CA SER A 180 13.71 -0.48 -3.87
C SER A 180 15.21 -0.78 -3.89
N THR A 181 15.96 0.09 -4.53
CA THR A 181 17.44 0.09 -4.60
C THR A 181 17.94 1.47 -4.19
N GLU A 182 19.14 1.87 -4.59
CA GLU A 182 19.55 3.28 -4.48
C GLU A 182 18.58 4.22 -5.20
N ASN A 183 18.08 3.76 -6.36
CA ASN A 183 16.95 4.37 -7.08
C ASN A 183 15.84 3.33 -7.22
N TRP A 184 14.60 3.78 -7.32
CA TRP A 184 13.49 2.89 -7.59
C TRP A 184 13.57 2.32 -9.00
N LEU A 185 13.33 1.00 -9.12
CA LEU A 185 13.23 0.27 -10.37
C LEU A 185 11.82 -0.25 -10.56
N LEU A 186 11.28 -0.06 -11.74
CA LEU A 186 10.05 -0.69 -12.21
C LEU A 186 10.40 -1.90 -13.07
N VAL A 187 9.85 -3.05 -12.74
CA VAL A 187 9.78 -4.21 -13.65
C VAL A 187 8.46 -4.10 -14.40
N ALA A 188 8.51 -4.12 -15.72
CA ALA A 188 7.32 -4.03 -16.54
C ALA A 188 7.46 -4.81 -17.86
N TRP A 189 6.35 -5.35 -18.36
CA TRP A 189 6.28 -5.91 -19.69
C TRP A 189 6.23 -4.78 -20.73
N CYS A 190 7.21 -4.72 -21.59
CA CYS A 190 7.28 -3.73 -22.66
C CYS A 190 6.51 -4.24 -23.89
N ARG A 191 5.37 -3.61 -24.21
CA ARG A 191 4.49 -4.05 -25.32
C ARG A 191 5.18 -4.01 -26.67
N SER A 192 6.05 -3.03 -26.92
CA SER A 192 6.78 -2.88 -28.18
C SER A 192 7.89 -3.92 -28.35
N ARG A 193 8.52 -4.36 -27.26
CA ARG A 193 9.61 -5.35 -27.27
C ARG A 193 9.12 -6.77 -26.98
N LYS A 194 7.92 -6.92 -26.43
CA LYS A 194 7.31 -8.20 -26.02
C LYS A 194 8.18 -8.98 -25.03
N GLU A 195 8.73 -8.27 -24.05
CA GLU A 195 9.60 -8.82 -23.00
C GLU A 195 9.52 -8.00 -21.73
N PHE A 196 9.84 -8.58 -20.58
CA PHE A 196 10.03 -7.84 -19.34
C PHE A 196 11.30 -7.02 -19.38
N ARG A 197 11.20 -5.78 -18.92
CA ARG A 197 12.30 -4.82 -18.83
C ARG A 197 12.31 -4.10 -17.52
N TYR A 198 13.48 -3.58 -17.15
CA TYR A 198 13.69 -2.73 -16.01
C TYR A 198 13.73 -1.28 -16.45
N PHE A 199 13.03 -0.43 -15.70
CA PHE A 199 13.01 1.01 -15.91
C PHE A 199 13.37 1.70 -14.60
N ARG A 200 14.40 2.51 -14.60
CA ARG A 200 14.74 3.40 -13.47
C ARG A 200 13.73 4.53 -13.43
N LEU A 201 13.14 4.80 -12.26
CA LEU A 201 12.12 5.85 -12.14
C LEU A 201 12.68 7.25 -12.42
N ASP A 202 13.93 7.50 -12.06
CA ASP A 202 14.63 8.76 -12.30
C ASP A 202 14.93 9.05 -13.79
N ARG A 203 14.71 8.08 -14.67
CA ARG A 203 14.88 8.21 -16.13
C ARG A 203 13.54 8.31 -16.88
N ILE A 204 12.42 8.33 -16.16
CA ILE A 204 11.09 8.56 -16.73
C ILE A 204 10.84 10.07 -16.75
N GLU A 205 10.85 10.66 -17.95
CA GLU A 205 10.62 12.10 -18.14
C GLU A 205 9.13 12.45 -18.05
N HIS A 206 8.29 11.61 -18.67
CA HIS A 206 6.85 11.76 -18.64
C HIS A 206 6.18 10.40 -18.43
N MET A 207 5.11 10.40 -17.67
CA MET A 207 4.32 9.21 -17.39
C MET A 207 2.83 9.52 -17.46
N GLN A 208 2.07 8.60 -18.03
CA GLN A 208 0.61 8.67 -18.10
C GLN A 208 0.02 7.28 -17.85
N VAL A 209 -0.81 7.15 -16.82
CA VAL A 209 -1.63 5.96 -16.59
C VAL A 209 -2.81 6.00 -17.57
N LEU A 210 -2.94 4.97 -18.38
CA LEU A 210 -4.01 4.88 -19.38
C LEU A 210 -5.28 4.24 -18.78
N PRO A 211 -6.46 4.50 -19.34
CA PRO A 211 -7.69 3.83 -18.92
C PRO A 211 -7.69 2.33 -19.28
N ASP A 212 -6.83 1.90 -20.20
CA ASP A 212 -6.75 0.53 -20.65
C ASP A 212 -6.20 -0.37 -19.53
N GLN A 213 -6.78 -1.55 -19.41
CA GLN A 213 -6.28 -2.61 -18.52
C GLN A 213 -5.55 -3.69 -19.32
N PHE A 214 -4.60 -4.34 -18.67
CA PHE A 214 -3.95 -5.54 -19.19
C PHE A 214 -4.34 -6.77 -18.38
N THR A 215 -4.26 -7.94 -19.00
CA THR A 215 -4.45 -9.21 -18.29
C THR A 215 -3.29 -9.43 -17.33
N PRO A 216 -3.54 -9.68 -16.03
CA PRO A 216 -2.48 -9.94 -15.06
C PRO A 216 -1.51 -11.01 -15.56
N HIS A 217 -0.23 -10.76 -15.40
CA HIS A 217 0.79 -11.80 -15.66
C HIS A 217 0.69 -12.86 -14.56
N ASP A 218 0.46 -14.13 -14.97
CA ASP A 218 0.26 -15.25 -14.05
C ASP A 218 1.61 -15.75 -13.48
N MET A 219 2.26 -14.84 -12.74
CA MET A 219 3.50 -15.15 -12.01
C MET A 219 3.64 -14.28 -10.78
N THR A 220 4.31 -14.80 -9.76
CA THR A 220 4.74 -14.02 -8.59
C THR A 220 6.09 -13.35 -8.87
N LEU A 221 6.45 -12.36 -8.06
CA LEU A 221 7.77 -11.73 -8.13
C LEU A 221 8.91 -12.74 -7.89
N GLN A 222 8.68 -13.74 -7.03
CA GLN A 222 9.65 -14.80 -6.80
C GLN A 222 9.85 -15.66 -8.05
N GLN A 223 8.78 -16.08 -8.70
CA GLN A 223 8.84 -16.84 -9.96
C GLN A 223 9.50 -16.04 -11.09
N PHE A 224 9.24 -14.72 -11.13
CA PHE A 224 9.92 -13.84 -12.06
C PHE A 224 11.44 -13.89 -11.88
N PHE A 225 11.94 -13.79 -10.65
CA PHE A 225 13.39 -13.88 -10.38
C PHE A 225 13.97 -15.27 -10.64
N GLU A 226 13.19 -16.33 -10.48
CA GLU A 226 13.62 -17.70 -10.80
C GLU A 226 13.78 -17.90 -12.31
N GLN A 227 12.89 -17.31 -13.10
CA GLN A 227 12.96 -17.35 -14.57
C GLN A 227 14.03 -16.40 -15.15
N HIS A 228 14.42 -15.37 -14.38
CA HIS A 228 15.39 -14.36 -14.77
C HIS A 228 16.55 -14.29 -13.74
N PRO A 229 17.39 -15.36 -13.62
CA PRO A 229 18.37 -15.49 -12.54
C PRO A 229 19.46 -14.43 -12.53
N GLY A 230 19.73 -13.75 -13.65
CA GLY A 230 20.65 -12.60 -13.72
C GLY A 230 20.16 -11.34 -12.99
N THR A 231 18.93 -11.34 -12.50
CA THR A 231 18.25 -10.21 -11.87
C THR A 231 18.03 -10.35 -10.37
N ARG A 232 18.47 -11.46 -9.75
CA ARG A 232 18.45 -11.66 -8.27
C ARG A 232 19.38 -10.71 -7.52
N ALA A 233 20.51 -10.37 -8.08
CA ALA A 233 21.26 -9.21 -7.63
C ALA A 233 20.59 -8.00 -8.27
N VAL A 234 20.14 -7.02 -7.45
CA VAL A 234 19.79 -5.67 -7.95
C VAL A 234 20.80 -5.35 -9.03
N PRO A 235 20.37 -5.17 -10.30
CA PRO A 235 21.34 -5.05 -11.38
C PRO A 235 22.31 -3.93 -11.04
N SER A 236 23.62 -4.26 -10.92
CA SER A 236 24.66 -3.25 -10.84
C SER A 236 24.55 -2.35 -12.08
N GLU A 237 25.00 -1.14 -11.99
CA GLU A 237 24.93 -0.18 -13.14
C GLU A 237 25.38 -0.78 -14.47
N SER A 238 26.32 -1.73 -14.44
CA SER A 238 26.81 -2.48 -15.60
C SER A 238 25.75 -3.36 -16.29
N ALA A 239 24.74 -3.85 -15.59
CA ALA A 239 23.67 -4.65 -16.19
C ALA A 239 22.67 -3.81 -17.00
N PHE A 240 22.63 -2.49 -16.78
CA PHE A 240 21.81 -1.57 -17.56
C PHE A 240 22.45 -1.16 -18.89
N LEU A 241 23.78 -1.36 -19.04
CA LEU A 241 24.51 -1.05 -20.26
C LEU A 241 24.30 -2.12 -21.34
N SER A 242 23.87 -3.32 -20.98
CA SER A 242 23.66 -4.46 -21.91
C SER A 242 22.22 -4.58 -22.43
N ASN A 243 21.36 -3.58 -22.20
CA ASN A 243 19.97 -3.57 -22.68
C ASN A 243 19.83 -2.57 -23.84
N PRO A 244 20.09 -2.98 -25.11
CA PRO A 244 19.98 -2.14 -26.30
C PRO A 244 18.52 -1.70 -26.59
#